data_9559dc98875a1ddc4685a08f4c03eaf0
#
_entry.id   9559dc98875a1ddc4685a08f4c03eaf0
#
_cell.length_a   1.000
_cell.length_b   1.000
_cell.length_c   1.000
_cell.angle_alpha   90.00
_cell.angle_beta   90.00
_cell.angle_gamma   90.00
#
_symmetry.space_group_name_H-M   'P 1'
#
loop_
_entity.id
_entity.type
_entity.pdbx_description
1 polymer ?
#
loop_
_entity_poly.entity_id
_entity_poly.type
_entity_poly.pdbx_seq_one_letter_code
_entity_poly.pdbx_strand_id
1 'polypeptide(L)'
;MPLSLINKKIIISGGASGIGWSTAKICLSRGAIVYICDIDSKSLIKAQKHPLNKKKLFTYECDASDEYEVSNFFIKIKKKTKKIDALINNVGIAGPTGNIEKLSSDDWEQ
;
A
#
# COMPACT_ATOMS: atom_id res chain seq x y z
N MET A 1 -2.12 -3.08 25.24
CA MET A 1 -1.23 -3.89 24.37
C MET A 1 -1.34 -3.46 22.94
N PRO A 2 -0.25 -3.01 22.34
CA PRO A 2 -0.31 -2.74 20.90
C PRO A 2 -0.49 -4.05 20.13
N LEU A 3 -1.34 -4.01 19.14
CA LEU A 3 -1.55 -5.13 18.25
C LEU A 3 -0.30 -5.31 17.38
N SER A 4 0.20 -6.54 17.30
CA SER A 4 1.34 -6.84 16.45
C SER A 4 0.88 -7.04 15.01
N LEU A 5 1.60 -6.44 14.06
CA LEU A 5 1.37 -6.59 12.64
C LEU A 5 2.59 -7.20 11.95
N ILE A 6 3.43 -7.90 12.69
CA ILE A 6 4.67 -8.46 12.15
C ILE A 6 4.38 -9.29 10.89
N ASN A 7 5.05 -8.94 9.82
CA ASN A 7 4.97 -9.59 8.51
C ASN A 7 3.60 -9.50 7.82
N LYS A 8 2.67 -8.72 8.36
CA LYS A 8 1.41 -8.45 7.65
C LYS A 8 1.70 -7.53 6.49
N LYS A 9 1.06 -7.79 5.36
CA LYS A 9 1.27 -7.02 4.14
C LYS A 9 0.06 -6.15 3.88
N ILE A 10 0.29 -4.84 3.89
CA ILE A 10 -0.79 -3.85 3.87
C ILE A 10 -0.55 -2.88 2.72
N ILE A 11 -1.57 -2.66 1.90
CA ILE A 11 -1.55 -1.67 0.83
C ILE A 11 -2.33 -0.45 1.30
N ILE A 12 -1.78 0.75 1.11
CA ILE A 12 -2.46 2.00 1.46
C ILE A 12 -2.45 2.94 0.24
N SER A 13 -3.62 3.28 -0.27
CA SER A 13 -3.74 4.28 -1.32
C SER A 13 -3.72 5.68 -0.70
N GLY A 14 -2.98 6.61 -1.33
CA GLY A 14 -2.77 7.94 -0.76
C GLY A 14 -1.95 7.88 0.51
N GLY A 15 -0.96 6.98 0.55
CA GLY A 15 -0.23 6.66 1.77
C GLY A 15 0.96 7.55 2.08
N ALA A 16 1.28 8.53 1.22
CA ALA A 16 2.50 9.30 1.39
C ALA A 16 2.31 10.59 2.20
N SER A 17 1.09 10.98 2.51
CA SER A 17 0.81 12.18 3.28
C SER A 17 -0.51 12.06 4.02
N GLY A 18 -0.75 12.99 4.97
CA GLY A 18 -2.00 13.09 5.71
C GLY A 18 -2.33 11.82 6.49
N ILE A 19 -3.62 11.47 6.49
CA ILE A 19 -4.15 10.32 7.23
C ILE A 19 -3.53 9.02 6.74
N GLY A 20 -3.36 8.88 5.43
CA GLY A 20 -2.75 7.68 4.85
C GLY A 20 -1.34 7.46 5.35
N TRP A 21 -0.52 8.51 5.39
CA TRP A 21 0.85 8.41 5.90
C TRP A 21 0.87 8.14 7.41
N SER A 22 -0.01 8.76 8.16
CA SER A 22 -0.12 8.48 9.60
C SER A 22 -0.45 7.01 9.86
N THR A 23 -1.36 6.46 9.06
CA THR A 23 -1.72 5.04 9.13
C THR A 23 -0.53 4.15 8.77
N ALA A 24 0.20 4.51 7.71
CA ALA A 24 1.37 3.77 7.28
C ALA A 24 2.43 3.71 8.38
N LYS A 25 2.67 4.84 9.05
CA LYS A 25 3.64 4.88 10.15
C LYS A 25 3.24 3.97 11.31
N ILE A 26 1.97 3.96 11.67
CA ILE A 26 1.48 3.07 12.72
C ILE A 26 1.70 1.61 12.32
N CYS A 27 1.35 1.24 11.09
CA CYS A 27 1.54 -0.12 10.61
C CYS A 27 3.02 -0.51 10.63
N LEU A 28 3.89 0.35 10.14
CA LEU A 28 5.34 0.11 10.14
C LEU A 28 5.87 -0.07 11.57
N SER A 29 5.41 0.77 12.50
CA SER A 29 5.86 0.69 13.89
C SER A 29 5.45 -0.62 14.56
N ARG A 30 4.44 -1.30 14.02
CA ARG A 30 3.95 -2.58 14.51
C ARG A 30 4.49 -3.78 13.75
N GLY A 31 5.41 -3.55 12.84
CA GLY A 31 6.11 -4.61 12.12
C GLY A 31 5.55 -4.98 10.77
N ALA A 32 4.56 -4.25 10.28
CA ALA A 32 3.96 -4.55 8.97
C ALA A 32 4.92 -4.22 7.82
N ILE A 33 4.69 -4.90 6.73
CA ILE A 33 5.26 -4.54 5.42
C ILE A 33 4.20 -3.72 4.71
N VAL A 34 4.55 -2.50 4.31
CA VAL A 34 3.58 -1.55 3.79
C VAL A 34 3.93 -1.13 2.36
N TYR A 35 2.94 -1.20 1.51
CA TYR A 35 3.03 -0.78 0.11
C TYR A 35 2.12 0.43 -0.05
N ILE A 36 2.69 1.60 -0.34
CA ILE A 36 1.89 2.80 -0.54
C ILE A 36 1.92 3.25 -1.97
N CYS A 37 0.80 3.77 -2.46
CA CYS A 37 0.78 4.49 -3.72
C CYS A 37 0.31 5.92 -3.47
N ASP A 38 0.85 6.84 -4.22
CA ASP A 38 0.49 8.25 -4.12
C ASP A 38 0.86 8.94 -5.43
N ILE A 39 0.16 10.01 -5.75
CA ILE A 39 0.46 10.79 -6.93
C ILE A 39 1.61 11.77 -6.68
N ASP A 40 1.90 12.10 -5.42
CA ASP A 40 2.90 13.08 -5.04
C ASP A 40 4.27 12.43 -4.86
N SER A 41 5.11 12.55 -5.88
CA SER A 41 6.44 11.95 -5.86
C SER A 41 7.33 12.50 -4.75
N LYS A 42 7.19 13.76 -4.40
CA LYS A 42 8.00 14.37 -3.33
C LYS A 42 7.67 13.75 -1.98
N SER A 43 6.37 13.55 -1.71
CA SER A 43 5.94 12.90 -0.47
C SER A 43 6.40 11.45 -0.41
N LEU A 44 6.39 10.74 -1.55
CA LEU A 44 6.88 9.37 -1.62
C LEU A 44 8.36 9.27 -1.29
N ILE A 45 9.17 10.19 -1.83
CA ILE A 45 10.61 10.21 -1.55
C ILE A 45 10.85 10.47 -0.07
N LYS A 46 10.11 11.41 0.50
CA LYS A 46 10.23 11.75 1.92
C LYS A 46 9.85 10.57 2.80
N ALA A 47 8.77 9.87 2.45
CA ALA A 47 8.34 8.68 3.18
C ALA A 47 9.40 7.59 3.12
N GLN A 48 10.00 7.36 1.96
CA GLN A 48 11.01 6.33 1.77
C GLN A 48 12.23 6.56 2.66
N LYS A 49 12.54 7.82 2.97
CA LYS A 49 13.69 8.17 3.83
C LYS A 49 13.37 8.18 5.31
N HIS A 50 12.13 7.92 5.70
CA HIS A 50 11.75 7.96 7.10
C HIS A 50 12.40 6.83 7.90
N PRO A 51 12.82 7.10 9.15
CA PRO A 51 13.48 6.08 9.99
C PRO A 51 12.66 4.82 10.23
N LEU A 52 11.33 4.90 10.16
CA LEU A 52 10.48 3.72 10.32
C LEU A 52 10.57 2.77 9.13
N ASN A 53 11.13 3.22 8.01
CA ASN A 53 11.34 2.34 6.86
C ASN A 53 12.58 1.47 7.11
N LYS A 54 12.39 0.29 7.63
CA LYS A 54 13.45 -0.67 7.84
C LYS A 54 13.39 -1.73 6.76
N LYS A 55 13.37 -1.30 5.49
CA LYS A 55 13.20 -2.15 4.31
C LYS A 55 11.82 -2.81 4.26
N LYS A 56 10.85 -2.21 4.93
CA LYS A 56 9.48 -2.72 4.97
C LYS A 56 8.47 -1.76 4.35
N LEU A 57 8.93 -0.63 3.83
CA LEU A 57 8.08 0.34 3.14
C LEU A 57 8.44 0.36 1.66
N PHE A 58 7.45 0.16 0.81
CA PHE A 58 7.61 0.21 -0.64
C PHE A 58 6.70 1.30 -1.19
N THR A 59 7.27 2.21 -1.97
CA THR A 59 6.57 3.38 -2.47
C THR A 59 6.40 3.31 -3.98
N TYR A 60 5.22 3.70 -4.45
CA TYR A 60 4.87 3.65 -5.88
C TYR A 60 4.17 4.94 -6.26
N GLU A 61 4.65 5.59 -7.30
CA GLU A 61 3.95 6.74 -7.86
C GLU A 61 2.79 6.22 -8.72
N CYS A 62 1.57 6.62 -8.38
CA CYS A 62 0.39 6.09 -9.03
C CYS A 62 -0.77 7.05 -8.83
N ASP A 63 -1.43 7.41 -9.93
CA ASP A 63 -2.68 8.15 -9.87
C ASP A 63 -3.81 7.15 -9.61
N ALA A 64 -4.35 7.19 -8.39
CA ALA A 64 -5.40 6.26 -7.99
C ALA A 64 -6.70 6.44 -8.78
N SER A 65 -6.86 7.53 -9.53
CA SER A 65 -8.02 7.75 -10.41
C SER A 65 -7.84 7.14 -11.80
N ASP A 66 -6.68 6.59 -12.11
CA ASP A 66 -6.36 6.02 -13.41
C ASP A 66 -6.30 4.49 -13.32
N GLU A 67 -7.25 3.81 -13.97
CA GLU A 67 -7.35 2.34 -13.90
C GLU A 67 -6.09 1.65 -14.40
N TYR A 68 -5.45 2.18 -15.42
CA TYR A 68 -4.24 1.59 -15.97
C TYR A 68 -3.09 1.66 -14.96
N GLU A 69 -2.91 2.81 -14.30
CA GLU A 69 -1.87 2.95 -13.30
C GLU A 69 -2.14 2.08 -12.08
N VAL A 70 -3.40 1.98 -11.67
CA VAL A 70 -3.80 1.12 -10.55
C VAL A 70 -3.50 -0.35 -10.86
N SER A 71 -3.84 -0.80 -12.08
CA SER A 71 -3.55 -2.17 -12.50
C SER A 71 -2.05 -2.45 -12.47
N ASN A 72 -1.24 -1.54 -12.97
CA ASN A 72 0.21 -1.70 -12.95
C ASN A 72 0.76 -1.73 -11.53
N PHE A 73 0.20 -0.92 -10.64
CA PHE A 73 0.59 -0.92 -9.24
C PHE A 73 0.36 -2.30 -8.61
N PHE A 74 -0.81 -2.87 -8.81
CA PHE A 74 -1.12 -4.20 -8.28
C PHE A 74 -0.24 -5.29 -8.90
N ILE A 75 0.05 -5.20 -10.18
CA ILE A 75 0.94 -6.15 -10.84
C ILE A 75 2.33 -6.11 -10.21
N LYS A 76 2.85 -4.92 -9.93
CA LYS A 76 4.18 -4.77 -9.31
C LYS A 76 4.20 -5.37 -7.90
N ILE A 77 3.14 -5.16 -7.12
CA ILE A 77 3.05 -5.73 -5.78
C ILE A 77 2.97 -7.24 -5.84
N LYS A 78 2.17 -7.76 -6.77
CA LYS A 78 2.01 -9.21 -6.93
C LYS A 78 3.34 -9.91 -7.20
N LYS A 79 4.28 -9.23 -7.84
CA LYS A 79 5.62 -9.78 -8.07
C LYS A 79 6.44 -9.86 -6.78
N LYS A 80 6.10 -9.08 -5.78
CA LYS A 80 6.84 -9.04 -4.50
C LYS A 80 6.24 -9.94 -3.44
N THR A 81 4.96 -10.19 -3.49
CA THR A 81 4.29 -11.00 -2.48
C THR A 81 3.10 -11.73 -3.09
N LYS A 82 2.79 -12.89 -2.54
CA LYS A 82 1.67 -13.71 -3.00
C LYS A 82 0.40 -13.44 -2.21
N LYS A 83 0.48 -12.70 -1.11
CA LYS A 83 -0.65 -12.46 -0.24
C LYS A 83 -0.65 -11.05 0.28
N ILE A 84 -1.82 -10.43 0.29
CA ILE A 84 -2.04 -9.13 0.92
C ILE A 84 -3.06 -9.34 2.03
N ASP A 85 -2.74 -8.84 3.22
CA ASP A 85 -3.59 -9.00 4.40
C ASP A 85 -4.65 -7.91 4.50
N ALA A 86 -4.36 -6.70 4.01
CA ALA A 86 -5.31 -5.60 4.07
C ALA A 86 -5.07 -4.57 2.97
N LEU A 87 -6.13 -3.96 2.51
CA LEU A 87 -6.09 -2.81 1.61
C LEU A 87 -6.79 -1.66 2.30
N ILE A 88 -6.07 -0.58 2.55
CA ILE A 88 -6.62 0.63 3.13
C ILE A 88 -6.80 1.65 2.01
N ASN A 89 -8.05 1.89 1.65
CA ASN A 89 -8.40 2.71 0.51
C ASN A 89 -8.66 4.15 0.95
N ASN A 90 -7.58 4.89 1.20
CA ASN A 90 -7.64 6.24 1.75
C ASN A 90 -8.14 7.28 0.75
N VAL A 91 -7.76 7.16 -0.52
CA VAL A 91 -8.15 8.16 -1.55
C VAL A 91 -9.13 7.62 -2.58
N GLY A 92 -9.58 6.39 -2.41
CA GLY A 92 -10.42 5.74 -3.43
C GLY A 92 -9.59 5.33 -4.64
N ILE A 93 -9.70 4.08 -5.03
CA ILE A 93 -8.98 3.55 -6.19
C ILE A 93 -9.96 3.44 -7.36
N ALA A 94 -9.52 3.86 -8.55
CA ALA A 94 -10.33 3.83 -9.75
C ALA A 94 -10.74 2.41 -10.14
N GLY A 95 -11.88 2.32 -10.80
CA GLY A 95 -12.42 1.06 -11.27
C GLY A 95 -13.42 0.46 -10.30
N PRO A 96 -14.05 -0.63 -10.66
CA PRO A 96 -15.02 -1.29 -9.78
C PRO A 96 -14.31 -1.85 -8.54
N THR A 97 -14.72 -1.38 -7.38
CA THR A 97 -14.12 -1.80 -6.11
C THR A 97 -14.17 -3.31 -5.91
N GLY A 98 -15.28 -3.93 -6.31
CA GLY A 98 -15.40 -5.38 -6.23
C GLY A 98 -14.36 -6.12 -7.04
N ASN A 99 -13.98 -5.59 -8.21
CA ASN A 99 -12.94 -6.19 -9.02
C ASN A 99 -11.57 -6.10 -8.36
N ILE A 100 -11.29 -5.00 -7.69
CA ILE A 100 -10.03 -4.82 -6.97
C ILE A 100 -9.94 -5.79 -5.81
N GLU A 101 -11.01 -5.93 -5.04
CA GLU A 101 -11.08 -6.87 -3.93
C GLU A 101 -10.93 -8.31 -4.43
N LYS A 102 -11.56 -8.62 -5.55
CA LYS A 102 -11.47 -9.93 -6.16
C LYS A 102 -10.06 -10.25 -6.62
N LEU A 103 -9.37 -9.28 -7.22
CA LEU A 103 -7.97 -9.46 -7.60
C LEU A 103 -7.11 -9.77 -6.38
N SER A 104 -7.30 -9.04 -5.28
CA SER A 104 -6.55 -9.29 -4.05
C SER A 104 -6.82 -10.71 -3.54
N SER A 105 -8.08 -11.10 -3.50
CA SER A 105 -8.49 -12.39 -2.99
C SER A 105 -8.05 -13.54 -3.89
N ASP A 106 -8.39 -13.46 -5.17
CA ASP A 106 -8.17 -14.57 -6.10
C ASP A 106 -6.73 -14.68 -6.58
N ASP A 107 -6.08 -13.53 -6.81
CA ASP A 107 -4.73 -13.52 -7.37
C ASP A 107 -3.65 -13.67 -6.32
N TRP A 108 -3.86 -13.17 -5.11
CA TRP A 108 -2.85 -13.21 -4.06
C TRP A 108 -2.81 -14.56 -3.34
N GLU A 109 -3.91 -15.26 -3.28
CA GLU A 109 -4.00 -16.53 -2.58
C GLU A 109 -3.50 -17.73 -3.43
N GLN A 110 -3.29 -17.51 -4.70
CA GLN A 110 -2.76 -18.52 -5.60
C GLN A 110 -1.24 -18.48 -5.66
#